data_26420d2654a8b9eca46699357a4e649b
#
_entry.id   26420d2654a8b9eca46699357a4e649b
#
_cell.length_a   1.000
_cell.length_b   1.000
_cell.length_c   1.000
_cell.angle_alpha   90.00
_cell.angle_beta   90.00
_cell.angle_gamma   90.00
#
_symmetry.space_group_name_H-M   'P 1'
#
loop_
_entity.id
_entity.type
_entity.pdbx_description
1 polymer ?
#
loop_
_entity_poly.entity_id
_entity_poly.type
_entity_poly.pdbx_seq_one_letter_code
_entity_poly.pdbx_strand_id
1 'polypeptide(L)'
;MSGKAKGRKSIFITGAASGMGRATAKLFHDKGWFVGAFDVNEAGLQSLEQELGSENCLIRRLDVTAKPDFEAAMAAFADETGGKMDMLFSNAGIGESGWFEDIPYEAALRVIQVNFVAVVTSLYCALPLLKATPNAMAFITSSSSATYGMPRIAVYSATKHAVKGLTEALSVEFARHGVRVADVLPGLIDTAILRTTPDRSGNRPPVSDAELRVNAPKKGMFRLMPASSVAECVWAAYGSDRLHWYVPSEIGWIDVMKALAPKFIRAQIKKRLLPLFAAQP
;
A
#
# COMPACT_ATOMS: atom_id res chain seq x y z
N MET A 1 32.51 6.18 5.26
CA MET A 1 32.05 4.88 5.74
C MET A 1 31.31 4.20 4.59
N SER A 2 31.65 2.96 4.26
CA SER A 2 31.00 2.24 3.14
C SER A 2 29.73 1.62 3.70
N GLY A 3 28.55 2.21 3.44
CA GLY A 3 27.27 1.63 3.81
C GLY A 3 27.01 0.29 3.09
N LYS A 4 26.08 -0.51 3.62
CA LYS A 4 25.75 -1.84 3.08
C LYS A 4 25.26 -1.81 1.62
N ALA A 5 24.66 -0.72 1.18
CA ALA A 5 24.13 -0.60 -0.19
C ALA A 5 25.20 -0.64 -1.29
N LYS A 6 26.47 -0.19 -1.01
CA LYS A 6 27.62 -0.32 -1.92
C LYS A 6 27.35 -0.04 -3.42
N GLY A 7 26.64 1.06 -3.72
CA GLY A 7 26.32 1.43 -5.11
C GLY A 7 25.15 0.67 -5.76
N ARG A 8 24.47 -0.18 -5.02
CA ARG A 8 23.22 -0.82 -5.47
C ARG A 8 22.08 0.17 -5.50
N LYS A 9 21.09 -0.09 -6.36
CA LYS A 9 19.79 0.57 -6.26
C LYS A 9 19.13 0.20 -4.94
N SER A 10 18.34 1.12 -4.40
CA SER A 10 17.76 0.98 -3.07
C SER A 10 16.26 1.28 -3.04
N ILE A 11 15.55 0.52 -2.22
CA ILE A 11 14.11 0.71 -1.99
C ILE A 11 13.81 0.79 -0.48
N PHE A 12 13.01 1.78 -0.09
CA PHE A 12 12.46 1.93 1.26
C PHE A 12 10.99 1.47 1.28
N ILE A 13 10.65 0.49 2.09
CA ILE A 13 9.32 -0.15 2.11
C ILE A 13 8.69 -0.01 3.49
N THR A 14 7.49 0.58 3.59
CA THR A 14 6.67 0.54 4.81
C THR A 14 5.65 -0.59 4.75
N GLY A 15 5.31 -1.20 5.90
CA GLY A 15 4.44 -2.36 5.94
C GLY A 15 5.10 -3.62 5.36
N ALA A 16 6.40 -3.79 5.62
CA ALA A 16 7.23 -4.83 5.00
C ALA A 16 7.14 -6.19 5.70
N ALA A 17 6.57 -6.29 6.90
CA ALA A 17 6.50 -7.53 7.66
C ALA A 17 5.54 -8.57 7.05
N SER A 18 4.59 -8.16 6.21
CA SER A 18 3.57 -9.05 5.67
C SER A 18 3.08 -8.64 4.27
N GLY A 19 2.27 -9.51 3.65
CA GLY A 19 1.50 -9.20 2.45
C GLY A 19 2.32 -8.61 1.30
N MET A 20 1.82 -7.52 0.72
CA MET A 20 2.41 -6.88 -0.46
C MET A 20 3.79 -6.32 -0.18
N GLY A 21 4.00 -5.68 0.98
CA GLY A 21 5.30 -5.14 1.37
C GLY A 21 6.37 -6.23 1.49
N ARG A 22 6.04 -7.36 2.16
CA ARG A 22 6.94 -8.52 2.28
C ARG A 22 7.28 -9.13 0.92
N ALA A 23 6.27 -9.34 0.08
CA ALA A 23 6.48 -9.88 -1.26
C ALA A 23 7.39 -8.96 -2.11
N THR A 24 7.20 -7.63 -1.98
CA THR A 24 8.03 -6.64 -2.66
C THR A 24 9.46 -6.65 -2.12
N ALA A 25 9.65 -6.71 -0.80
CA ALA A 25 10.97 -6.78 -0.18
C ALA A 25 11.76 -7.98 -0.70
N LYS A 26 11.14 -9.17 -0.75
CA LYS A 26 11.76 -10.39 -1.29
C LYS A 26 12.13 -10.22 -2.76
N LEU A 27 11.20 -9.78 -3.60
CA LEU A 27 11.44 -9.63 -5.03
C LEU A 27 12.61 -8.65 -5.31
N PHE A 28 12.62 -7.48 -4.65
CA PHE A 28 13.67 -6.50 -4.87
C PHE A 28 15.04 -6.97 -4.34
N HIS A 29 15.06 -7.67 -3.20
CA HIS A 29 16.26 -8.30 -2.69
C HIS A 29 16.83 -9.35 -3.67
N ASP A 30 15.98 -10.23 -4.22
CA ASP A 30 16.35 -11.25 -5.22
C ASP A 30 16.87 -10.59 -6.53
N LYS A 31 16.41 -9.38 -6.83
CA LYS A 31 16.90 -8.56 -7.94
C LYS A 31 18.21 -7.80 -7.63
N GLY A 32 18.80 -7.99 -6.47
CA GLY A 32 20.07 -7.41 -6.06
C GLY A 32 19.97 -5.96 -5.57
N TRP A 33 18.78 -5.46 -5.25
CA TRP A 33 18.61 -4.14 -4.63
C TRP A 33 18.94 -4.18 -3.15
N PHE A 34 19.34 -3.03 -2.61
CA PHE A 34 19.35 -2.81 -1.17
C PHE A 34 17.92 -2.53 -0.68
N VAL A 35 17.47 -3.31 0.29
CA VAL A 35 16.10 -3.24 0.79
C VAL A 35 16.05 -2.68 2.21
N GLY A 36 15.45 -1.50 2.39
CA GLY A 36 14.99 -1.02 3.69
C GLY A 36 13.57 -1.53 3.95
N ALA A 37 13.41 -2.43 4.91
CA ALA A 37 12.14 -3.05 5.26
C ALA A 37 11.68 -2.59 6.65
N PHE A 38 10.55 -1.89 6.70
CA PHE A 38 10.05 -1.24 7.91
C PHE A 38 8.60 -1.63 8.21
N ASP A 39 8.33 -1.95 9.48
CA ASP A 39 6.99 -2.31 9.97
C ASP A 39 6.90 -2.09 11.49
N VAL A 40 5.71 -2.03 12.02
CA VAL A 40 5.47 -2.06 13.47
C VAL A 40 5.53 -3.48 14.05
N ASN A 41 5.33 -4.50 13.21
CA ASN A 41 5.33 -5.92 13.59
C ASN A 41 6.76 -6.48 13.61
N GLU A 42 7.40 -6.45 14.77
CA GLU A 42 8.78 -6.93 14.96
C GLU A 42 8.94 -8.43 14.67
N ALA A 43 7.98 -9.27 15.06
CA ALA A 43 8.06 -10.71 14.80
C ALA A 43 8.04 -11.01 13.28
N GLY A 44 7.19 -10.29 12.52
CA GLY A 44 7.16 -10.40 11.08
C GLY A 44 8.45 -9.90 10.40
N LEU A 45 9.06 -8.84 10.96
CA LEU A 45 10.35 -8.33 10.49
C LEU A 45 11.49 -9.32 10.76
N GLN A 46 11.55 -9.93 11.95
CA GLN A 46 12.54 -10.97 12.28
C GLN A 46 12.43 -12.16 11.34
N SER A 47 11.20 -12.62 11.05
CA SER A 47 10.97 -13.69 10.07
C SER A 47 11.42 -13.28 8.65
N LEU A 48 11.21 -12.03 8.25
CA LEU A 48 11.70 -11.52 6.96
C LEU A 48 13.23 -11.48 6.92
N GLU A 49 13.88 -11.05 8.00
CA GLU A 49 15.34 -11.02 8.11
C GLU A 49 15.97 -12.41 8.00
N GLN A 50 15.35 -13.42 8.61
CA GLN A 50 15.78 -14.82 8.46
C GLN A 50 15.69 -15.31 7.00
N GLU A 51 14.70 -14.84 6.24
CA GLU A 51 14.56 -15.20 4.82
C GLU A 51 15.53 -14.46 3.90
N LEU A 52 15.78 -13.17 4.14
CA LEU A 52 16.64 -12.34 3.29
C LEU A 52 18.13 -12.45 3.65
N GLY A 53 18.43 -12.83 4.89
CA GLY A 53 19.76 -12.65 5.47
C GLY A 53 20.02 -11.19 5.89
N SER A 54 21.17 -10.94 6.50
CA SER A 54 21.56 -9.59 6.98
C SER A 54 22.29 -8.74 5.94
N GLU A 55 22.63 -9.33 4.81
CA GLU A 55 23.31 -8.63 3.71
C GLU A 55 22.31 -7.93 2.79
N ASN A 56 22.67 -6.76 2.30
CA ASN A 56 21.86 -5.99 1.34
C ASN A 56 20.46 -5.59 1.86
N CYS A 57 20.26 -5.57 3.18
CA CYS A 57 19.01 -5.06 3.76
C CYS A 57 19.25 -4.31 5.09
N LEU A 58 18.30 -3.42 5.38
CA LEU A 58 18.12 -2.76 6.66
C LEU A 58 16.70 -3.05 7.14
N ILE A 59 16.57 -3.84 8.21
CA ILE A 59 15.26 -4.25 8.73
C ILE A 59 15.10 -3.65 10.13
N ARG A 60 14.06 -2.81 10.30
CA ARG A 60 13.84 -2.10 11.57
C ARG A 60 12.35 -1.87 11.83
N ARG A 61 12.02 -1.82 13.13
CA ARG A 61 10.71 -1.36 13.59
C ARG A 61 10.49 0.10 13.18
N LEU A 62 9.28 0.40 12.70
CA LEU A 62 8.81 1.75 12.39
C LEU A 62 7.30 1.84 12.67
N ASP A 63 6.91 2.76 13.55
CA ASP A 63 5.53 3.23 13.61
C ASP A 63 5.36 4.41 12.64
N VAL A 64 4.66 4.17 11.54
CA VAL A 64 4.46 5.18 10.48
C VAL A 64 3.63 6.38 10.94
N THR A 65 2.94 6.29 12.07
CA THR A 65 2.15 7.39 12.65
C THR A 65 3.00 8.33 13.49
N ALA A 66 4.19 7.91 13.90
CA ALA A 66 5.15 8.70 14.67
C ALA A 66 6.20 9.34 13.75
N LYS A 67 6.06 10.63 13.47
CA LYS A 67 7.02 11.35 12.59
C LYS A 67 8.48 11.23 13.06
N PRO A 68 8.81 11.33 14.36
CA PRO A 68 10.19 11.11 14.82
C PRO A 68 10.74 9.71 14.50
N ASP A 69 9.91 8.65 14.61
CA ASP A 69 10.30 7.29 14.23
C ASP A 69 10.60 7.22 12.73
N PHE A 70 9.79 7.92 11.93
CA PHE A 70 9.98 7.98 10.48
C PHE A 70 11.30 8.68 10.11
N GLU A 71 11.60 9.81 10.75
CA GLU A 71 12.83 10.55 10.56
C GLU A 71 14.06 9.71 10.96
N ALA A 72 13.99 8.98 12.07
CA ALA A 72 15.07 8.08 12.52
C ALA A 72 15.27 6.89 11.57
N ALA A 73 14.19 6.30 11.05
CA ALA A 73 14.26 5.22 10.06
C ALA A 73 14.88 5.72 8.74
N MET A 74 14.49 6.93 8.31
CA MET A 74 15.01 7.55 7.08
C MET A 74 16.49 7.90 7.21
N ALA A 75 16.93 8.42 8.36
CA ALA A 75 18.33 8.71 8.64
C ALA A 75 19.17 7.43 8.59
N ALA A 76 18.72 6.35 9.25
CA ALA A 76 19.41 5.07 9.20
C ALA A 76 19.48 4.48 7.78
N PHE A 77 18.46 4.65 6.97
CA PHE A 77 18.48 4.24 5.57
C PHE A 77 19.45 5.09 4.74
N ALA A 78 19.49 6.40 4.98
CA ALA A 78 20.41 7.31 4.31
C ALA A 78 21.89 6.97 4.64
N ASP A 79 22.20 6.60 5.88
CA ASP A 79 23.54 6.17 6.28
C ASP A 79 24.02 4.94 5.48
N GLU A 80 23.12 3.98 5.25
CA GLU A 80 23.43 2.76 4.50
C GLU A 80 23.53 2.99 2.99
N THR A 81 22.80 3.97 2.45
CA THR A 81 22.69 4.24 1.01
C THR A 81 23.51 5.44 0.53
N GLY A 82 24.20 6.12 1.44
CA GLY A 82 24.95 7.35 1.11
C GLY A 82 24.02 8.51 0.71
N GLY A 83 22.88 8.63 1.37
CA GLY A 83 21.92 9.70 1.16
C GLY A 83 21.06 9.57 -0.11
N LYS A 84 20.97 8.37 -0.69
CA LYS A 84 20.23 8.09 -1.94
C LYS A 84 19.07 7.13 -1.71
N MET A 85 18.03 7.26 -2.55
CA MET A 85 16.89 6.36 -2.58
C MET A 85 16.35 6.26 -4.00
N ASP A 86 16.44 5.08 -4.62
CA ASP A 86 15.90 4.87 -5.96
C ASP A 86 14.36 4.74 -5.91
N MET A 87 13.82 4.12 -4.85
CA MET A 87 12.38 3.94 -4.72
C MET A 87 11.90 4.05 -3.27
N LEU A 88 10.88 4.88 -3.04
CA LEU A 88 10.02 4.79 -1.87
C LEU A 88 8.81 3.91 -2.23
N PHE A 89 8.51 2.87 -1.46
CA PHE A 89 7.25 2.15 -1.51
C PHE A 89 6.46 2.39 -0.22
N SER A 90 5.62 3.43 -0.22
CA SER A 90 4.74 3.78 0.89
C SER A 90 3.51 2.87 0.86
N ASN A 91 3.59 1.75 1.60
CA ASN A 91 2.64 0.64 1.49
C ASN A 91 1.88 0.33 2.79
N ALA A 92 2.38 0.72 3.96
CA ALA A 92 1.70 0.50 5.23
C ALA A 92 0.23 0.96 5.19
N GLY A 93 -0.66 0.15 5.76
CA GLY A 93 -2.08 0.47 5.80
C GLY A 93 -2.86 -0.49 6.68
N ILE A 94 -3.98 -0.02 7.18
CA ILE A 94 -4.94 -0.78 7.99
C ILE A 94 -6.35 -0.64 7.43
N GLY A 95 -7.24 -1.57 7.80
CA GLY A 95 -8.66 -1.55 7.45
C GLY A 95 -9.55 -1.45 8.67
N GLU A 96 -10.73 -0.88 8.48
CA GLU A 96 -11.89 -0.97 9.36
C GLU A 96 -13.11 -1.23 8.48
N SER A 97 -13.97 -2.15 8.88
CA SER A 97 -15.18 -2.53 8.16
C SER A 97 -16.39 -2.45 9.09
N GLY A 98 -17.51 -1.97 8.57
CA GLY A 98 -18.78 -1.81 9.30
C GLY A 98 -19.62 -0.73 8.65
N TRP A 99 -20.89 -0.63 9.04
CA TRP A 99 -21.68 0.55 8.70
C TRP A 99 -21.03 1.78 9.32
N PHE A 100 -21.19 2.94 8.70
CA PHE A 100 -20.47 4.16 9.10
C PHE A 100 -20.71 4.52 10.57
N GLU A 101 -21.96 4.37 11.03
CA GLU A 101 -22.40 4.62 12.41
C GLU A 101 -21.88 3.62 13.43
N ASP A 102 -21.49 2.41 13.01
CA ASP A 102 -20.99 1.35 13.89
C ASP A 102 -19.47 1.41 14.11
N ILE A 103 -18.76 2.16 13.25
CA ILE A 103 -17.30 2.31 13.37
C ILE A 103 -16.98 3.34 14.45
N PRO A 104 -16.26 2.97 15.54
CA PRO A 104 -15.85 3.94 16.55
C PRO A 104 -15.05 5.08 15.92
N TYR A 105 -15.33 6.31 16.32
CA TYR A 105 -14.67 7.51 15.80
C TYR A 105 -13.14 7.42 15.84
N GLU A 106 -12.59 6.93 16.95
CA GLU A 106 -11.14 6.75 17.14
C GLU A 106 -10.54 5.71 16.16
N ALA A 107 -11.30 4.66 15.83
CA ALA A 107 -10.88 3.69 14.82
C ALA A 107 -10.87 4.31 13.42
N ALA A 108 -11.86 5.15 13.10
CA ALA A 108 -11.90 5.92 11.86
C ALA A 108 -10.71 6.89 11.75
N LEU A 109 -10.38 7.63 12.81
CA LEU A 109 -9.22 8.52 12.86
C LEU A 109 -7.90 7.75 12.69
N ARG A 110 -7.78 6.57 13.29
CA ARG A 110 -6.60 5.72 13.14
C ARG A 110 -6.40 5.28 11.69
N VAL A 111 -7.46 4.94 10.96
CA VAL A 111 -7.39 4.65 9.52
C VAL A 111 -6.86 5.85 8.74
N ILE A 112 -7.33 7.06 9.04
CA ILE A 112 -6.85 8.29 8.39
C ILE A 112 -5.37 8.50 8.69
N GLN A 113 -4.97 8.36 9.95
CA GLN A 113 -3.59 8.57 10.41
C GLN A 113 -2.61 7.61 9.70
N VAL A 114 -2.93 6.32 9.64
CA VAL A 114 -2.05 5.32 9.02
C VAL A 114 -2.11 5.38 7.49
N ASN A 115 -3.31 5.48 6.89
CA ASN A 115 -3.45 5.30 5.45
C ASN A 115 -3.20 6.58 4.64
N PHE A 116 -3.27 7.75 5.26
CA PHE A 116 -3.08 9.02 4.56
C PHE A 116 -2.02 9.93 5.20
N VAL A 117 -2.14 10.27 6.48
CA VAL A 117 -1.16 11.17 7.13
C VAL A 117 0.24 10.56 7.09
N ALA A 118 0.38 9.26 7.37
CA ALA A 118 1.68 8.58 7.29
C ALA A 118 2.24 8.54 5.86
N VAL A 119 1.39 8.46 4.82
CA VAL A 119 1.83 8.60 3.42
C VAL A 119 2.42 9.98 3.17
N VAL A 120 1.75 11.03 3.61
CA VAL A 120 2.26 12.42 3.52
C VAL A 120 3.60 12.53 4.25
N THR A 121 3.69 12.01 5.48
CA THR A 121 4.94 12.00 6.26
C THR A 121 6.06 11.28 5.51
N SER A 122 5.78 10.11 4.93
CA SER A 122 6.77 9.33 4.16
C SER A 122 7.35 10.11 3.00
N LEU A 123 6.50 10.83 2.26
CA LEU A 123 6.90 11.65 1.13
C LEU A 123 7.78 12.83 1.55
N TYR A 124 7.41 13.55 2.63
CA TYR A 124 8.24 14.63 3.16
C TYR A 124 9.62 14.14 3.60
N CYS A 125 9.69 13.02 4.33
CA CYS A 125 10.95 12.47 4.82
C CYS A 125 11.81 11.89 3.72
N ALA A 126 11.22 11.26 2.69
CA ALA A 126 11.95 10.63 1.59
C ALA A 126 12.42 11.62 0.51
N LEU A 127 11.73 12.76 0.36
CA LEU A 127 11.99 13.68 -0.77
C LEU A 127 13.44 14.14 -0.90
N PRO A 128 14.21 14.43 0.18
CA PRO A 128 15.64 14.77 0.03
C PRO A 128 16.46 13.67 -0.62
N LEU A 129 16.24 12.40 -0.25
CA LEU A 129 16.98 11.26 -0.80
C LEU A 129 16.55 10.94 -2.24
N LEU A 130 15.25 11.06 -2.53
CA LEU A 130 14.72 10.90 -3.88
C LEU A 130 15.30 11.96 -4.84
N LYS A 131 15.35 13.22 -4.40
CA LYS A 131 15.96 14.32 -5.18
C LYS A 131 17.45 14.13 -5.42
N ALA A 132 18.17 13.47 -4.52
CA ALA A 132 19.59 13.17 -4.65
C ALA A 132 19.88 11.97 -5.57
N THR A 133 18.83 11.31 -6.09
CA THR A 133 18.94 10.06 -6.85
C THR A 133 18.36 10.22 -8.26
N PRO A 134 19.15 10.05 -9.32
CA PRO A 134 18.61 10.09 -10.69
C PRO A 134 17.56 9.01 -10.93
N ASN A 135 16.47 9.37 -11.63
CA ASN A 135 15.35 8.48 -11.94
C ASN A 135 14.65 7.87 -10.73
N ALA A 136 14.69 8.55 -9.59
CA ALA A 136 13.99 8.12 -8.39
C ALA A 136 12.48 8.08 -8.56
N MET A 137 11.83 7.25 -7.73
CA MET A 137 10.39 7.07 -7.76
C MET A 137 9.78 6.99 -6.36
N ALA A 138 8.70 7.73 -6.13
CA ALA A 138 7.77 7.48 -5.04
C ALA A 138 6.59 6.64 -5.55
N PHE A 139 6.42 5.44 -5.03
CA PHE A 139 5.34 4.53 -5.38
C PHE A 139 4.46 4.28 -4.15
N ILE A 140 3.13 4.42 -4.30
CA ILE A 140 2.23 4.50 -3.16
C ILE A 140 1.12 3.46 -3.31
N THR A 141 0.72 2.83 -2.20
CA THR A 141 -0.41 1.91 -2.20
C THR A 141 -1.74 2.63 -2.00
N SER A 142 -2.49 2.82 -3.08
CA SER A 142 -3.88 3.21 -3.06
C SER A 142 -4.79 1.97 -2.91
N SER A 143 -5.90 1.87 -3.61
CA SER A 143 -6.82 0.72 -3.60
C SER A 143 -7.81 0.81 -4.76
N SER A 144 -8.38 -0.33 -5.17
CA SER A 144 -9.57 -0.34 -6.02
C SER A 144 -10.74 0.45 -5.44
N SER A 145 -10.80 0.61 -4.11
CA SER A 145 -11.78 1.46 -3.44
C SER A 145 -11.57 2.96 -3.68
N ALA A 146 -10.47 3.37 -4.32
CA ALA A 146 -10.25 4.72 -4.82
C ALA A 146 -10.83 4.94 -6.23
N THR A 147 -11.28 3.89 -6.90
CA THR A 147 -12.06 4.01 -8.16
C THR A 147 -13.52 4.35 -7.84
N TYR A 148 -14.08 3.77 -6.80
CA TYR A 148 -15.39 4.09 -6.25
C TYR A 148 -15.41 3.87 -4.74
N GLY A 149 -16.01 4.79 -3.97
CA GLY A 149 -16.18 4.64 -2.52
C GLY A 149 -17.07 3.44 -2.18
N MET A 150 -16.51 2.46 -1.48
CA MET A 150 -17.19 1.21 -1.16
C MET A 150 -17.98 1.32 0.14
N PRO A 151 -19.23 0.81 0.19
CA PRO A 151 -19.98 0.73 1.45
C PRO A 151 -19.23 -0.16 2.45
N ARG A 152 -19.47 0.08 3.73
CA ARG A 152 -18.87 -0.57 4.91
C ARG A 152 -17.36 -0.34 5.11
N ILE A 153 -16.67 0.32 4.18
CA ILE A 153 -15.29 0.77 4.31
C ILE A 153 -15.17 2.25 3.88
N ALA A 154 -16.14 3.08 4.27
CA ALA A 154 -16.26 4.45 3.78
C ALA A 154 -15.01 5.30 4.08
N VAL A 155 -14.52 5.31 5.34
CA VAL A 155 -13.33 6.08 5.75
C VAL A 155 -12.08 5.52 5.08
N TYR A 156 -11.91 4.20 5.01
CA TYR A 156 -10.81 3.58 4.26
C TYR A 156 -10.84 4.04 2.79
N SER A 157 -12.00 3.96 2.12
CA SER A 157 -12.14 4.41 0.73
C SER A 157 -11.79 5.88 0.57
N ALA A 158 -12.22 6.74 1.50
CA ALA A 158 -11.86 8.16 1.50
C ALA A 158 -10.35 8.37 1.58
N THR A 159 -9.63 7.66 2.46
CA THR A 159 -8.17 7.75 2.55
C THR A 159 -7.48 7.31 1.26
N LYS A 160 -8.00 6.27 0.59
CA LYS A 160 -7.41 5.77 -0.66
C LYS A 160 -7.71 6.69 -1.86
N HIS A 161 -8.85 7.38 -1.88
CA HIS A 161 -9.11 8.48 -2.83
C HIS A 161 -8.16 9.66 -2.59
N ALA A 162 -7.94 10.03 -1.31
CA ALA A 162 -6.98 11.09 -0.96
C ALA A 162 -5.56 10.75 -1.42
N VAL A 163 -5.10 9.50 -1.23
CA VAL A 163 -3.81 9.02 -1.74
C VAL A 163 -3.74 9.12 -3.27
N LYS A 164 -4.79 8.69 -3.98
CA LYS A 164 -4.82 8.77 -5.45
C LYS A 164 -4.71 10.23 -5.93
N GLY A 165 -5.52 11.14 -5.36
CA GLY A 165 -5.45 12.57 -5.71
C GLY A 165 -4.09 13.21 -5.36
N LEU A 166 -3.49 12.82 -4.22
CA LEU A 166 -2.14 13.26 -3.85
C LEU A 166 -1.11 12.76 -4.88
N THR A 167 -1.21 11.50 -5.32
CA THR A 167 -0.32 10.93 -6.35
C THR A 167 -0.41 11.70 -7.66
N GLU A 168 -1.63 12.02 -8.11
CA GLU A 168 -1.88 12.82 -9.32
C GLU A 168 -1.17 14.18 -9.25
N ALA A 169 -1.37 14.92 -8.16
CA ALA A 169 -0.75 16.24 -7.95
C ALA A 169 0.79 16.14 -7.89
N LEU A 170 1.31 15.23 -7.07
CA LEU A 170 2.75 15.09 -6.89
C LEU A 170 3.46 14.52 -8.11
N SER A 171 2.79 13.80 -9.01
CA SER A 171 3.38 13.36 -10.27
C SER A 171 3.82 14.54 -11.14
N VAL A 172 3.11 15.65 -11.04
CA VAL A 172 3.46 16.92 -11.73
C VAL A 172 4.48 17.72 -10.92
N GLU A 173 4.24 17.88 -9.61
CA GLU A 173 5.11 18.71 -8.77
C GLU A 173 6.53 18.15 -8.64
N PHE A 174 6.68 16.83 -8.47
CA PHE A 174 7.98 16.19 -8.28
C PHE A 174 8.77 16.02 -9.58
N ALA A 175 8.09 16.09 -10.73
CA ALA A 175 8.76 16.06 -12.05
C ALA A 175 9.81 17.18 -12.19
N ARG A 176 9.63 18.36 -11.56
CA ARG A 176 10.62 19.44 -11.49
C ARG A 176 11.95 19.03 -10.82
N HIS A 177 11.95 17.92 -10.09
CA HIS A 177 13.11 17.34 -9.42
C HIS A 177 13.60 16.05 -10.10
N GLY A 178 13.01 15.64 -11.22
CA GLY A 178 13.29 14.37 -11.87
C GLY A 178 12.81 13.15 -11.08
N VAL A 179 11.89 13.32 -10.11
CA VAL A 179 11.31 12.27 -9.30
C VAL A 179 9.94 11.89 -9.86
N ARG A 180 9.77 10.62 -10.20
CA ARG A 180 8.49 10.08 -10.65
C ARG A 180 7.61 9.73 -9.45
N VAL A 181 6.30 9.89 -9.61
CA VAL A 181 5.31 9.51 -8.59
C VAL A 181 4.23 8.69 -9.28
N ALA A 182 3.89 7.55 -8.70
CA ALA A 182 2.79 6.70 -9.17
C ALA A 182 2.18 5.90 -8.01
N ASP A 183 1.04 5.28 -8.26
CA ASP A 183 0.40 4.40 -7.27
C ASP A 183 -0.05 3.07 -7.86
N VAL A 184 -0.26 2.10 -6.95
CA VAL A 184 -0.98 0.88 -7.26
C VAL A 184 -2.37 0.91 -6.63
N LEU A 185 -3.37 0.46 -7.40
CA LEU A 185 -4.75 0.29 -6.96
C LEU A 185 -5.08 -1.22 -6.91
N PRO A 186 -4.69 -1.91 -5.83
CA PRO A 186 -4.99 -3.33 -5.67
C PRO A 186 -6.48 -3.56 -5.47
N GLY A 187 -7.00 -4.65 -6.04
CA GLY A 187 -8.30 -5.21 -5.72
C GLY A 187 -8.23 -6.10 -4.48
N LEU A 188 -8.76 -7.30 -4.59
CA LEU A 188 -8.70 -8.27 -3.52
C LEU A 188 -7.36 -9.01 -3.57
N ILE A 189 -6.47 -8.70 -2.63
CA ILE A 189 -5.13 -9.30 -2.55
C ILE A 189 -5.05 -10.17 -1.29
N ASP A 190 -4.54 -11.40 -1.42
CA ASP A 190 -4.32 -12.33 -0.31
C ASP A 190 -3.23 -11.79 0.64
N THR A 191 -3.67 -11.04 1.64
CA THR A 191 -2.83 -10.34 2.62
C THR A 191 -3.45 -10.37 4.00
N ALA A 192 -2.64 -10.08 5.02
CA ALA A 192 -3.09 -10.03 6.41
C ALA A 192 -4.25 -9.04 6.62
N ILE A 193 -4.31 -7.94 5.88
CA ILE A 193 -5.37 -6.92 6.04
C ILE A 193 -6.78 -7.49 5.86
N LEU A 194 -6.97 -8.47 4.95
CA LEU A 194 -8.27 -9.11 4.75
C LEU A 194 -8.72 -9.93 5.97
N ARG A 195 -7.78 -10.38 6.79
CA ARG A 195 -7.99 -11.23 7.96
C ARG A 195 -8.08 -10.44 9.24
N THR A 196 -7.29 -9.38 9.34
CA THR A 196 -7.16 -8.57 10.56
C THR A 196 -8.07 -7.35 10.60
N THR A 197 -8.73 -7.01 9.47
CA THR A 197 -9.70 -5.91 9.44
C THR A 197 -10.91 -6.25 10.30
N PRO A 198 -11.17 -5.52 11.39
CA PRO A 198 -12.34 -5.75 12.22
C PRO A 198 -13.63 -5.49 11.44
N ASP A 199 -14.66 -6.32 11.67
CA ASP A 199 -16.03 -6.06 11.23
C ASP A 199 -16.87 -5.56 12.41
N ARG A 200 -17.20 -4.27 12.42
CA ARG A 200 -17.88 -3.61 13.53
C ARG A 200 -19.39 -3.79 13.51
N SER A 201 -19.98 -4.19 12.39
CA SER A 201 -21.45 -4.28 12.24
C SER A 201 -22.02 -5.69 12.39
N GLY A 202 -21.20 -6.70 12.58
CA GLY A 202 -21.68 -8.07 12.49
C GLY A 202 -21.08 -9.08 13.43
N ASN A 203 -20.22 -8.69 14.38
CA ASN A 203 -19.54 -9.61 15.31
C ASN A 203 -18.93 -10.85 14.63
N ARG A 204 -18.57 -10.74 13.35
CA ARG A 204 -17.94 -11.85 12.64
C ARG A 204 -16.53 -12.05 13.16
N PRO A 205 -16.15 -13.27 13.48
CA PRO A 205 -14.75 -13.58 13.74
C PRO A 205 -13.93 -13.26 12.48
N PRO A 206 -12.64 -12.95 12.65
CA PRO A 206 -11.73 -12.81 11.51
C PRO A 206 -11.84 -14.02 10.58
N VAL A 207 -11.90 -13.78 9.28
CA VAL A 207 -12.02 -14.86 8.28
C VAL A 207 -10.71 -15.65 8.27
N SER A 208 -10.79 -16.96 8.42
CA SER A 208 -9.62 -17.84 8.34
C SER A 208 -9.05 -17.90 6.92
N ASP A 209 -7.77 -18.27 6.79
CA ASP A 209 -7.10 -18.45 5.49
C ASP A 209 -7.85 -19.42 4.58
N ALA A 210 -8.35 -20.51 5.15
CA ALA A 210 -9.10 -21.54 4.43
C ALA A 210 -10.42 -20.98 3.90
N GLU A 211 -11.18 -20.27 4.74
CA GLU A 211 -12.45 -19.63 4.35
C GLU A 211 -12.26 -18.55 3.29
N LEU A 212 -11.24 -17.71 3.43
CA LEU A 212 -10.94 -16.69 2.44
C LEU A 212 -10.66 -17.31 1.07
N ARG A 213 -9.82 -18.34 1.02
CA ARG A 213 -9.46 -19.03 -0.24
C ARG A 213 -10.61 -19.82 -0.87
N VAL A 214 -11.51 -20.34 -0.06
CA VAL A 214 -12.70 -21.07 -0.53
C VAL A 214 -13.74 -20.10 -1.07
N ASN A 215 -14.02 -19.02 -0.33
CA ASN A 215 -15.14 -18.11 -0.59
C ASN A 215 -14.80 -16.93 -1.49
N ALA A 216 -13.51 -16.59 -1.63
CA ALA A 216 -13.10 -15.48 -2.48
C ALA A 216 -13.34 -15.77 -3.97
N PRO A 217 -13.74 -14.76 -4.76
CA PRO A 217 -13.90 -14.91 -6.19
C PRO A 217 -12.60 -15.40 -6.86
N LYS A 218 -12.68 -16.47 -7.62
CA LYS A 218 -11.54 -17.05 -8.36
C LYS A 218 -11.39 -16.49 -9.77
N LYS A 219 -12.41 -15.80 -10.27
CA LYS A 219 -12.45 -15.22 -11.62
C LYS A 219 -13.02 -13.81 -11.60
N GLY A 220 -12.78 -13.05 -12.67
CA GLY A 220 -13.29 -11.70 -12.84
C GLY A 220 -12.44 -10.62 -12.17
N MET A 221 -12.93 -9.40 -12.24
CA MET A 221 -12.26 -8.17 -11.82
C MET A 221 -11.91 -8.14 -10.31
N PHE A 222 -12.71 -8.81 -9.49
CA PHE A 222 -12.50 -8.88 -8.03
C PHE A 222 -12.01 -10.26 -7.56
N ARG A 223 -11.32 -11.01 -8.45
CA ARG A 223 -10.67 -12.28 -8.05
C ARG A 223 -9.61 -12.04 -6.99
N LEU A 224 -9.42 -13.02 -6.11
CA LEU A 224 -8.32 -13.01 -5.15
C LEU A 224 -6.99 -13.15 -5.89
N MET A 225 -6.10 -12.20 -5.70
CA MET A 225 -4.76 -12.18 -6.31
C MET A 225 -3.69 -12.41 -5.24
N PRO A 226 -2.59 -13.12 -5.55
CA PRO A 226 -1.47 -13.24 -4.62
C PRO A 226 -0.74 -11.90 -4.43
N ALA A 227 -0.11 -11.72 -3.27
CA ALA A 227 0.68 -10.53 -2.97
C ALA A 227 1.85 -10.32 -3.95
N SER A 228 2.39 -11.40 -4.52
CA SER A 228 3.43 -11.35 -5.56
C SER A 228 3.01 -10.57 -6.81
N SER A 229 1.71 -10.62 -7.19
CA SER A 229 1.23 -9.82 -8.33
C SER A 229 1.39 -8.31 -8.12
N VAL A 230 1.29 -7.84 -6.86
CA VAL A 230 1.58 -6.44 -6.55
C VAL A 230 3.08 -6.19 -6.55
N ALA A 231 3.89 -7.09 -6.01
CA ALA A 231 5.35 -6.96 -6.05
C ALA A 231 5.89 -6.87 -7.49
N GLU A 232 5.38 -7.70 -8.40
CA GLU A 232 5.70 -7.65 -9.84
C GLU A 232 5.26 -6.31 -10.47
N CYS A 233 4.09 -5.80 -10.06
CA CYS A 233 3.61 -4.49 -10.50
C CYS A 233 4.54 -3.37 -10.03
N VAL A 234 4.99 -3.37 -8.75
CA VAL A 234 5.95 -2.41 -8.20
C VAL A 234 7.28 -2.46 -8.96
N TRP A 235 7.76 -3.66 -9.27
CA TRP A 235 8.97 -3.84 -10.08
C TRP A 235 8.83 -3.25 -11.48
N ALA A 236 7.72 -3.55 -12.17
CA ALA A 236 7.46 -3.03 -13.52
C ALA A 236 7.28 -1.51 -13.53
N ALA A 237 6.71 -0.94 -12.46
CA ALA A 237 6.50 0.50 -12.35
C ALA A 237 7.80 1.30 -12.34
N TYR A 238 8.89 0.77 -11.77
CA TYR A 238 10.18 1.47 -11.74
C TYR A 238 10.72 1.80 -13.13
N GLY A 239 10.43 1.00 -14.14
CA GLY A 239 10.82 1.22 -15.53
C GLY A 239 9.80 1.94 -16.41
N SER A 240 8.77 2.57 -15.82
CA SER A 240 7.61 3.10 -16.57
C SER A 240 7.18 4.47 -16.07
N ASP A 241 6.56 5.27 -16.95
CA ASP A 241 5.95 6.56 -16.63
C ASP A 241 4.44 6.47 -16.37
N ARG A 242 3.89 5.23 -16.27
CA ARG A 242 2.48 5.03 -15.98
C ARG A 242 2.15 5.53 -14.57
N LEU A 243 1.11 6.36 -14.45
CA LEU A 243 0.70 6.97 -13.18
C LEU A 243 -0.07 5.98 -12.27
N HIS A 244 -1.14 5.36 -12.78
CA HIS A 244 -1.99 4.45 -12.01
C HIS A 244 -1.83 3.00 -12.47
N TRP A 245 -1.53 2.12 -11.52
CA TRP A 245 -1.36 0.69 -11.74
C TRP A 245 -2.48 -0.09 -11.06
N TYR A 246 -3.26 -0.84 -11.83
CA TYR A 246 -4.37 -1.63 -11.32
C TYR A 246 -3.98 -3.11 -11.24
N VAL A 247 -4.29 -3.77 -10.12
CA VAL A 247 -4.02 -5.21 -9.91
C VAL A 247 -5.29 -5.88 -9.37
N PRO A 248 -6.01 -6.65 -10.21
CA PRO A 248 -5.78 -6.88 -11.65
C PRO A 248 -6.12 -5.66 -12.51
N SER A 249 -5.58 -5.62 -13.72
CA SER A 249 -5.65 -4.44 -14.62
C SER A 249 -7.07 -4.03 -15.00
N GLU A 250 -8.01 -4.97 -15.01
CA GLU A 250 -9.42 -4.77 -15.34
C GLU A 250 -10.14 -3.78 -14.40
N ILE A 251 -9.62 -3.59 -13.19
CA ILE A 251 -10.14 -2.62 -12.21
C ILE A 251 -10.13 -1.20 -12.79
N GLY A 252 -9.17 -0.87 -13.65
CA GLY A 252 -9.10 0.43 -14.30
C GLY A 252 -10.36 0.82 -15.08
N TRP A 253 -11.12 -0.15 -15.56
CA TRP A 253 -12.40 0.11 -16.23
C TRP A 253 -13.43 0.76 -15.29
N ILE A 254 -13.33 0.55 -13.97
CA ILE A 254 -14.26 1.18 -13.02
C ILE A 254 -14.06 2.71 -13.02
N ASP A 255 -12.82 3.19 -13.08
CA ASP A 255 -12.54 4.64 -13.17
C ASP A 255 -13.15 5.24 -14.44
N VAL A 256 -12.97 4.58 -15.57
CA VAL A 256 -13.54 5.02 -16.84
C VAL A 256 -15.07 5.02 -16.78
N MET A 257 -15.67 3.95 -16.32
CA MET A 257 -17.12 3.83 -16.20
C MET A 257 -17.72 4.83 -15.19
N LYS A 258 -17.02 5.10 -14.08
CA LYS A 258 -17.43 6.11 -13.10
C LYS A 258 -17.46 7.50 -13.73
N ALA A 259 -16.45 7.84 -14.55
CA ALA A 259 -16.40 9.13 -15.23
C ALA A 259 -17.52 9.28 -16.28
N LEU A 260 -17.81 8.23 -17.04
CA LEU A 260 -18.79 8.26 -18.14
C LEU A 260 -20.24 8.05 -17.68
N ALA A 261 -20.46 7.21 -16.69
CA ALA A 261 -21.78 6.77 -16.25
C ALA A 261 -21.93 6.67 -14.73
N PRO A 262 -21.72 7.76 -13.95
CA PRO A 262 -21.67 7.72 -12.48
C PRO A 262 -22.97 7.20 -11.84
N LYS A 263 -24.14 7.57 -12.40
CA LYS A 263 -25.44 7.09 -11.91
C LYS A 263 -25.61 5.58 -12.08
N PHE A 264 -25.13 5.05 -13.21
CA PHE A 264 -25.17 3.61 -13.50
C PHE A 264 -24.30 2.83 -12.51
N ILE A 265 -23.05 3.24 -12.32
CA ILE A 265 -22.13 2.59 -11.37
C ILE A 265 -22.73 2.59 -9.96
N ARG A 266 -23.24 3.73 -9.49
CA ARG A 266 -23.89 3.82 -8.18
C ARG A 266 -25.09 2.85 -8.06
N ALA A 267 -25.93 2.76 -9.08
CA ALA A 267 -27.06 1.85 -9.07
C ALA A 267 -26.61 0.38 -9.02
N GLN A 268 -25.57 0.01 -9.78
CA GLN A 268 -25.01 -1.35 -9.76
C GLN A 268 -24.42 -1.72 -8.39
N ILE A 269 -23.67 -0.82 -7.77
CA ILE A 269 -23.12 -1.03 -6.42
C ILE A 269 -24.24 -1.20 -5.40
N LYS A 270 -25.24 -0.30 -5.41
CA LYS A 270 -26.41 -0.42 -4.54
C LYS A 270 -27.14 -1.75 -4.72
N LYS A 271 -27.41 -2.13 -5.99
CA LYS A 271 -28.13 -3.37 -6.30
C LYS A 271 -27.38 -4.62 -5.88
N ARG A 272 -26.05 -4.65 -6.04
CA ARG A 272 -25.24 -5.86 -5.82
C ARG A 272 -24.74 -6.00 -4.38
N LEU A 273 -24.36 -4.89 -3.74
CA LEU A 273 -23.71 -4.95 -2.43
C LEU A 273 -24.69 -4.75 -1.26
N LEU A 274 -25.69 -3.86 -1.41
CA LEU A 274 -26.60 -3.59 -0.30
C LEU A 274 -27.36 -4.85 0.19
N PRO A 275 -27.88 -5.73 -0.69
CA PRO A 275 -28.53 -6.96 -0.23
C PRO A 275 -27.59 -7.94 0.48
N LEU A 276 -26.30 -7.99 0.08
CA LEU A 276 -25.31 -8.86 0.71
C LEU A 276 -25.03 -8.45 2.16
N PHE A 277 -25.22 -7.19 2.48
CA PHE A 277 -24.99 -6.64 3.82
C PHE A 277 -26.25 -6.50 4.65
N ALA A 278 -27.42 -6.32 4.01
CA ALA A 278 -28.70 -6.19 4.70
C ALA A 278 -29.27 -7.55 5.18
N ALA A 279 -28.82 -8.66 4.60
CA ALA A 279 -29.28 -10.01 4.98
C ALA A 279 -28.55 -10.59 6.21
N GLN A 280 -27.82 -9.78 6.98
CA GLN A 280 -27.06 -10.21 8.14
C GLN A 280 -27.65 -9.55 9.38
N PRO A 281 -28.36 -10.32 10.22
CA PRO A 281 -28.86 -9.83 11.50
C PRO A 281 -27.73 -9.50 12.46
#